data_93a690b9b921b47c5c474f31c543485c
#
_entry.id   93a690b9b921b47c5c474f31c543485c
#
_cell.length_a   1.000
_cell.length_b   1.000
_cell.length_c   1.000
_cell.angle_alpha   90.00
_cell.angle_beta   90.00
_cell.angle_gamma   90.00
#
_symmetry.space_group_name_H-M   'P 1'
#
loop_
_entity.id
_entity.type
_entity.pdbx_description
1 polymer ?
#
loop_
_entity_poly.entity_id
_entity_poly.type
_entity_poly.pdbx_seq_one_letter_code
_entity_poly.pdbx_strand_id
1 'polypeptide(L)'
;MTYQPNFTDPRVISRIKQAIGFACGVMSETKPHPWSTRYIDKYFGSQRNDLSKYLRKTLLIVTDEFYRYNSGDKNKCKEYRLNTEGVRYLQEVLKSSNIQIYPIVVEVAKQDHSNELDNGNFEYNDQSNRLWHPLQRYRKQYRTQILSDHGYIHDYDIECCAPTLLYQYAQHLGMDEYLFALNEYLRDRTRIRQDLAQGLELEIGAAKEIITALFAGARIANHKDSDIYNILNGDRARIEYLKQHEFLTQLRKDIAVCWEYITPHMSRRRKSDTNRLIPITSKQKWNVYFELERLVINSVRTYLDERSVRYFLMHDGWACDREIDQIELKNYVRNHTGYEIKFEYTKNNNIQLYPIVVDLNKIKSKNNNIQLYPSVLHLKNKFEYTKSNNIQLYPIVYDLKN
;
A
#
# COMPACT_ATOMS: atom_id res chain seq x y z
N MET A 1 32.83 -6.25 -23.46
CA MET A 1 31.60 -6.25 -24.28
C MET A 1 30.38 -6.14 -23.37
N THR A 2 29.52 -5.16 -23.61
CA THR A 2 28.24 -5.03 -22.87
C THR A 2 27.27 -6.04 -23.44
N TYR A 3 26.75 -6.94 -22.62
CA TYR A 3 25.72 -7.90 -23.04
C TYR A 3 24.50 -7.17 -23.59
N GLN A 4 24.04 -7.58 -24.77
CA GLN A 4 22.79 -7.11 -25.40
C GLN A 4 21.83 -8.29 -25.47
N PRO A 5 20.62 -8.20 -24.86
CA PRO A 5 19.61 -9.25 -24.97
C PRO A 5 19.15 -9.45 -26.41
N ASN A 6 18.94 -10.70 -26.78
CA ASN A 6 18.25 -10.99 -28.04
C ASN A 6 16.74 -10.80 -27.85
N PHE A 7 16.23 -9.63 -28.21
CA PHE A 7 14.82 -9.25 -28.07
C PHE A 7 13.87 -9.98 -29.02
N THR A 8 14.38 -10.91 -29.86
CA THR A 8 13.55 -11.77 -30.72
C THR A 8 13.41 -13.19 -30.13
N ASP A 9 14.21 -13.58 -29.14
CA ASP A 9 14.09 -14.87 -28.47
C ASP A 9 12.87 -14.88 -27.52
N PRO A 10 11.86 -15.75 -27.74
CA PRO A 10 10.68 -15.80 -26.89
C PRO A 10 10.96 -16.02 -25.41
N ARG A 11 12.05 -16.72 -25.07
CA ARG A 11 12.45 -16.97 -23.67
C ARG A 11 13.01 -15.70 -23.03
N VAL A 12 13.78 -14.91 -23.79
CA VAL A 12 14.29 -13.61 -23.34
C VAL A 12 13.13 -12.64 -23.15
N ILE A 13 12.22 -12.55 -24.11
CA ILE A 13 11.00 -11.73 -24.03
C ILE A 13 10.17 -12.09 -22.80
N SER A 14 9.89 -13.36 -22.60
CA SER A 14 9.12 -13.86 -21.45
C SER A 14 9.78 -13.43 -20.13
N ARG A 15 11.11 -13.54 -20.05
CA ARG A 15 11.87 -13.14 -18.87
C ARG A 15 11.86 -11.64 -18.62
N ILE A 16 11.98 -10.84 -19.68
CA ILE A 16 11.88 -9.37 -19.59
C ILE A 16 10.48 -8.97 -19.08
N LYS A 17 9.43 -9.54 -19.67
CA LYS A 17 8.03 -9.28 -19.24
C LYS A 17 7.83 -9.62 -17.76
N GLN A 18 8.33 -10.78 -17.31
CA GLN A 18 8.27 -11.20 -15.91
C GLN A 18 8.98 -10.20 -14.98
N ALA A 19 10.18 -9.75 -15.37
CA ALA A 19 10.97 -8.82 -14.57
C ALA A 19 10.31 -7.43 -14.49
N ILE A 20 9.79 -6.89 -15.61
CA ILE A 20 9.05 -5.64 -15.65
C ILE A 20 7.80 -5.75 -14.77
N GLY A 21 7.00 -6.79 -14.96
CA GLY A 21 5.79 -7.00 -14.19
C GLY A 21 6.06 -7.06 -12.68
N PHE A 22 7.07 -7.83 -12.26
CA PHE A 22 7.49 -7.87 -10.86
C PHE A 22 7.94 -6.47 -10.36
N ALA A 23 8.84 -5.82 -11.09
CA ALA A 23 9.36 -4.51 -10.70
C ALA A 23 8.22 -3.49 -10.54
N CYS A 24 7.31 -3.38 -11.51
CA CYS A 24 6.17 -2.45 -11.45
C CYS A 24 5.12 -2.85 -10.40
N GLY A 25 4.95 -4.14 -10.12
CA GLY A 25 3.96 -4.64 -9.17
C GLY A 25 4.33 -4.38 -7.70
N VAL A 26 5.61 -4.46 -7.35
CA VAL A 26 6.05 -4.45 -5.95
C VAL A 26 7.04 -3.35 -5.58
N MET A 27 7.60 -2.61 -6.56
CA MET A 27 8.58 -1.57 -6.31
C MET A 27 7.97 -0.18 -6.42
N SER A 28 8.51 0.73 -5.61
CA SER A 28 8.24 2.15 -5.69
C SER A 28 9.39 2.88 -6.38
N GLU A 29 9.07 3.91 -7.13
CA GLU A 29 10.03 4.85 -7.70
C GLU A 29 10.67 5.72 -6.61
N THR A 30 9.90 6.04 -5.58
CA THR A 30 10.30 6.98 -4.52
C THR A 30 10.79 6.29 -3.25
N LYS A 31 10.26 5.09 -2.91
CA LYS A 31 10.62 4.37 -1.69
C LYS A 31 11.63 3.26 -1.96
N PRO A 32 12.81 3.30 -1.30
CA PRO A 32 13.73 2.16 -1.31
C PRO A 32 13.11 0.92 -0.68
N HIS A 33 13.40 -0.24 -1.26
CA HIS A 33 12.98 -1.53 -0.75
C HIS A 33 14.22 -2.38 -0.40
N PRO A 34 14.36 -2.82 0.86
CA PRO A 34 15.43 -3.72 1.27
C PRO A 34 15.11 -5.14 0.81
N TRP A 35 15.90 -5.69 -0.10
CA TRP A 35 15.69 -7.03 -0.60
C TRP A 35 16.94 -7.90 -0.50
N SER A 36 16.72 -9.13 -0.04
CA SER A 36 17.77 -10.13 -0.09
C SER A 36 18.10 -10.51 -1.53
N THR A 37 19.34 -10.91 -1.78
CA THR A 37 19.78 -11.42 -3.07
C THR A 37 18.92 -12.59 -3.54
N ARG A 38 18.50 -13.48 -2.62
CA ARG A 38 17.61 -14.61 -2.91
C ARG A 38 16.26 -14.15 -3.45
N TYR A 39 15.70 -13.09 -2.88
CA TYR A 39 14.41 -12.57 -3.30
C TYR A 39 14.49 -11.98 -4.71
N ILE A 40 15.54 -11.21 -5.02
CA ILE A 40 15.77 -10.68 -6.36
C ILE A 40 16.06 -11.79 -7.36
N ASP A 41 16.86 -12.79 -6.98
CA ASP A 41 17.20 -13.93 -7.85
C ASP A 41 15.95 -14.72 -8.28
N LYS A 42 14.92 -14.77 -7.44
CA LYS A 42 13.66 -15.43 -7.78
C LYS A 42 12.99 -14.81 -9.01
N TYR A 43 13.02 -13.48 -9.14
CA TYR A 43 12.28 -12.77 -10.19
C TYR A 43 13.16 -12.31 -11.36
N PHE A 44 14.40 -11.94 -11.08
CA PHE A 44 15.36 -11.50 -12.10
C PHE A 44 16.27 -12.62 -12.58
N GLY A 45 16.36 -13.71 -11.85
CA GLY A 45 17.29 -14.82 -12.09
C GLY A 45 18.65 -14.58 -11.42
N SER A 46 19.49 -15.64 -11.44
CA SER A 46 20.81 -15.61 -10.80
C SER A 46 21.70 -14.49 -11.36
N GLN A 47 22.46 -13.85 -10.48
CA GLN A 47 23.48 -12.85 -10.85
C GLN A 47 24.58 -13.38 -11.78
N ARG A 48 24.71 -14.71 -11.93
CA ARG A 48 25.65 -15.33 -12.85
C ARG A 48 25.19 -15.28 -14.32
N ASN A 49 23.88 -15.05 -14.54
CA ASN A 49 23.27 -14.96 -15.87
C ASN A 49 23.33 -13.52 -16.39
N ASP A 50 23.81 -13.30 -17.60
CA ASP A 50 24.00 -11.97 -18.17
C ASP A 50 22.69 -11.23 -18.44
N LEU A 51 21.65 -11.93 -18.86
CA LEU A 51 20.30 -11.35 -18.99
C LEU A 51 19.79 -10.86 -17.63
N SER A 52 20.02 -11.60 -16.57
CA SER A 52 19.62 -11.23 -15.21
C SER A 52 20.37 -10.00 -14.70
N LYS A 53 21.67 -9.91 -14.98
CA LYS A 53 22.48 -8.71 -14.70
C LYS A 53 21.96 -7.50 -15.46
N TYR A 54 21.68 -7.69 -16.75
CA TYR A 54 21.14 -6.64 -17.61
C TYR A 54 19.81 -6.12 -17.07
N LEU A 55 18.86 -7.00 -16.76
CA LEU A 55 17.53 -6.63 -16.26
C LEU A 55 17.61 -5.91 -14.91
N ARG A 56 18.48 -6.35 -14.00
CA ARG A 56 18.70 -5.66 -12.72
C ARG A 56 19.25 -4.25 -12.94
N LYS A 57 20.28 -4.11 -13.79
CA LYS A 57 20.88 -2.82 -14.09
C LYS A 57 19.87 -1.86 -14.76
N THR A 58 18.97 -2.39 -15.58
CA THR A 58 18.00 -1.60 -16.33
C THR A 58 16.80 -1.22 -15.48
N LEU A 59 16.28 -2.15 -14.65
CA LEU A 59 15.01 -1.97 -13.93
C LEU A 59 15.17 -1.49 -12.47
N LEU A 60 16.39 -1.58 -11.91
CA LEU A 60 16.65 -1.29 -10.50
C LEU A 60 17.69 -0.19 -10.35
N ILE A 61 17.39 0.77 -9.47
CA ILE A 61 18.36 1.73 -8.96
C ILE A 61 18.76 1.25 -7.56
N VAL A 62 20.05 0.95 -7.37
CA VAL A 62 20.60 0.66 -6.04
C VAL A 62 20.73 1.96 -5.28
N THR A 63 20.02 2.11 -4.18
CA THR A 63 20.02 3.31 -3.34
C THR A 63 20.94 3.16 -2.13
N ASP A 64 21.06 1.94 -1.61
CA ASP A 64 22.07 1.58 -0.61
C ASP A 64 22.60 0.17 -0.92
N GLU A 65 23.92 0.05 -0.94
CA GLU A 65 24.57 -1.25 -1.15
C GLU A 65 24.51 -2.15 0.09
N PHE A 66 24.30 -1.57 1.28
CA PHE A 66 24.36 -2.30 2.55
C PHE A 66 23.31 -1.82 3.54
N TYR A 67 22.11 -2.34 3.43
CA TYR A 67 21.10 -2.15 4.47
C TYR A 67 21.32 -3.12 5.63
N ARG A 68 21.42 -2.59 6.86
CA ARG A 68 21.48 -3.40 8.08
C ARG A 68 20.07 -3.45 8.70
N TYR A 69 19.43 -4.59 8.65
CA TYR A 69 18.24 -4.81 9.48
C TYR A 69 18.67 -4.85 10.98
N ASN A 70 17.91 -4.18 11.84
CA ASN A 70 18.20 -3.94 13.27
C ASN A 70 18.15 -5.18 14.19
N SER A 71 18.40 -6.34 13.71
CA SER A 71 18.49 -7.54 14.53
C SER A 71 19.87 -8.14 14.36
N GLY A 72 20.81 -7.79 15.22
CA GLY A 72 22.08 -8.47 15.51
C GLY A 72 22.71 -9.46 14.52
N ASP A 73 21.98 -9.92 13.55
CA ASP A 73 22.37 -10.86 12.53
C ASP A 73 22.85 -10.18 11.24
N LYS A 74 23.93 -10.73 10.69
CA LYS A 74 24.72 -10.24 9.56
C LYS A 74 24.00 -10.25 8.19
N ASN A 75 22.69 -10.19 8.11
CA ASN A 75 21.94 -10.21 6.87
C ASN A 75 21.93 -8.80 6.24
N LYS A 76 22.94 -8.55 5.41
CA LYS A 76 23.03 -7.34 4.60
C LYS A 76 22.08 -7.45 3.40
N CYS A 77 21.06 -6.63 3.32
CA CYS A 77 20.21 -6.47 2.14
C CYS A 77 20.60 -5.18 1.42
N LYS A 78 20.60 -5.21 0.08
CA LYS A 78 20.70 -4.00 -0.72
C LYS A 78 19.33 -3.34 -0.80
N GLU A 79 19.32 -2.00 -0.81
CA GLU A 79 18.11 -1.25 -1.10
C GLU A 79 17.99 -0.93 -2.58
N TYR A 80 16.77 -1.06 -3.10
CA TYR A 80 16.46 -0.85 -4.51
C TYR A 80 15.23 0.02 -4.69
N ARG A 81 15.27 0.88 -5.71
CA ARG A 81 14.08 1.59 -6.24
C ARG A 81 13.82 1.16 -7.68
N LEU A 82 12.59 1.39 -8.14
CA LEU A 82 12.23 1.18 -9.53
C LEU A 82 12.92 2.21 -10.43
N ASN A 83 13.55 1.76 -11.50
CA ASN A 83 14.01 2.62 -12.58
C ASN A 83 12.92 2.72 -13.64
N THR A 84 12.08 3.76 -13.57
CA THR A 84 10.96 3.99 -14.50
C THR A 84 11.42 4.26 -15.92
N GLU A 85 12.56 4.90 -16.11
CA GLU A 85 13.15 5.09 -17.45
C GLU A 85 13.57 3.75 -18.07
N GLY A 86 14.18 2.86 -17.27
CA GLY A 86 14.52 1.51 -17.71
C GLY A 86 13.28 0.67 -18.04
N VAL A 87 12.20 0.82 -17.29
CA VAL A 87 10.89 0.19 -17.59
C VAL A 87 10.39 0.69 -18.94
N ARG A 88 10.34 2.01 -19.13
CA ARG A 88 9.87 2.64 -20.37
C ARG A 88 10.71 2.16 -21.57
N TYR A 89 12.03 2.21 -21.45
CA TYR A 89 12.93 1.73 -22.49
C TYR A 89 12.65 0.28 -22.89
N LEU A 90 12.55 -0.65 -21.95
CA LEU A 90 12.27 -2.05 -22.26
C LEU A 90 10.86 -2.24 -22.86
N GLN A 91 9.88 -1.44 -22.44
CA GLN A 91 8.55 -1.45 -23.02
C GLN A 91 8.57 -0.98 -24.48
N GLU A 92 9.32 0.07 -24.81
CA GLU A 92 9.47 0.57 -26.18
C GLU A 92 10.18 -0.44 -27.08
N VAL A 93 11.26 -1.03 -26.59
CA VAL A 93 11.99 -2.08 -27.34
C VAL A 93 11.07 -3.28 -27.63
N LEU A 94 10.27 -3.70 -26.68
CA LEU A 94 9.33 -4.79 -26.91
C LEU A 94 8.19 -4.39 -27.87
N LYS A 95 7.73 -3.13 -27.87
CA LYS A 95 6.74 -2.60 -28.84
C LYS A 95 7.30 -2.56 -30.26
N SER A 96 8.53 -2.09 -30.43
CA SER A 96 9.18 -2.01 -31.74
C SER A 96 9.40 -3.38 -32.38
N SER A 97 9.38 -4.44 -31.58
CA SER A 97 9.47 -5.83 -32.05
C SER A 97 8.11 -6.44 -32.40
N ASN A 98 7.06 -5.64 -32.61
CA ASN A 98 5.66 -6.07 -32.82
C ASN A 98 5.09 -6.94 -31.69
N ILE A 99 5.68 -6.85 -30.50
CA ILE A 99 5.25 -7.59 -29.32
C ILE A 99 4.41 -6.67 -28.48
N GLN A 100 3.10 -6.87 -28.50
CA GLN A 100 2.19 -6.16 -27.60
C GLN A 100 2.55 -6.50 -26.14
N ILE A 101 2.92 -5.46 -25.37
CA ILE A 101 3.13 -5.58 -23.93
C ILE A 101 1.83 -5.17 -23.27
N TYR A 102 1.16 -6.15 -22.74
CA TYR A 102 0.13 -5.88 -21.75
C TYR A 102 0.80 -5.78 -20.37
N PRO A 103 0.38 -4.86 -19.50
CA PRO A 103 0.86 -4.90 -18.12
C PRO A 103 0.55 -6.29 -17.57
N ILE A 104 1.61 -7.07 -17.36
CA ILE A 104 1.46 -8.36 -16.71
C ILE A 104 1.09 -8.04 -15.27
N VAL A 105 -0.13 -8.35 -14.89
CA VAL A 105 -0.45 -8.54 -13.47
C VAL A 105 0.46 -9.67 -13.04
N VAL A 106 1.48 -9.34 -12.27
CA VAL A 106 2.40 -10.35 -11.78
C VAL A 106 1.58 -11.23 -10.86
N GLU A 107 1.56 -12.52 -11.16
CA GLU A 107 1.24 -13.52 -10.15
C GLU A 107 2.28 -13.43 -9.01
N VAL A 108 2.15 -12.42 -8.18
CA VAL A 108 2.97 -12.24 -6.98
C VAL A 108 2.53 -13.22 -5.90
N ALA A 109 1.35 -13.78 -6.03
CA ALA A 109 0.86 -14.79 -5.12
C ALA A 109 0.68 -16.11 -5.85
N LYS A 110 1.56 -17.06 -5.61
CA LYS A 110 1.25 -18.48 -5.82
C LYS A 110 0.23 -19.01 -4.80
N GLN A 111 -0.30 -18.18 -3.96
CA GLN A 111 -1.40 -18.52 -3.07
C GLN A 111 -2.68 -18.14 -3.80
N ASP A 112 -3.43 -19.15 -4.17
CA ASP A 112 -4.75 -18.99 -4.78
C ASP A 112 -5.71 -18.51 -3.69
N HIS A 113 -6.08 -17.23 -3.76
CA HIS A 113 -7.05 -16.60 -2.85
C HIS A 113 -8.45 -16.56 -3.44
N SER A 114 -8.70 -17.18 -4.62
CA SER A 114 -9.99 -17.12 -5.30
C SER A 114 -11.13 -17.61 -4.42
N ASN A 115 -10.93 -18.71 -3.70
CA ASN A 115 -11.93 -19.25 -2.80
C ASN A 115 -12.26 -18.30 -1.61
N GLU A 116 -11.26 -17.60 -1.08
CA GLU A 116 -11.47 -16.60 -0.01
C GLU A 116 -12.23 -15.38 -0.58
N LEU A 117 -11.86 -14.91 -1.77
CA LEU A 117 -12.49 -13.78 -2.44
C LEU A 117 -13.95 -14.07 -2.80
N ASP A 118 -14.24 -15.30 -3.25
CA ASP A 118 -15.60 -15.68 -3.68
C ASP A 118 -16.55 -15.88 -2.49
N ASN A 119 -16.08 -16.42 -1.38
CA ASN A 119 -16.92 -16.71 -0.21
C ASN A 119 -16.81 -15.68 0.94
N GLY A 120 -15.88 -14.73 0.86
CA GLY A 120 -15.68 -13.68 1.86
C GLY A 120 -15.04 -14.14 3.17
N ASN A 121 -14.47 -15.35 3.22
CA ASN A 121 -13.83 -15.91 4.40
C ASN A 121 -12.32 -15.68 4.36
N PHE A 122 -11.87 -14.53 4.84
CA PHE A 122 -10.46 -14.16 4.86
C PHE A 122 -9.78 -14.55 6.16
N GLU A 123 -8.65 -15.24 6.05
CA GLU A 123 -7.79 -15.54 7.19
C GLU A 123 -6.75 -14.43 7.39
N TYR A 124 -6.84 -13.74 8.53
CA TYR A 124 -5.93 -12.66 8.88
C TYR A 124 -4.88 -13.12 9.89
N ASN A 125 -3.63 -12.79 9.62
CA ASN A 125 -2.56 -12.95 10.59
C ASN A 125 -2.52 -11.74 11.52
N ASP A 126 -2.58 -11.96 12.84
CA ASP A 126 -2.43 -10.90 13.84
C ASP A 126 -0.94 -10.57 14.04
N GLN A 127 -0.52 -9.40 13.60
CA GLN A 127 0.84 -8.90 13.76
C GLN A 127 0.82 -7.46 14.26
N SER A 128 1.48 -7.22 15.39
CA SER A 128 1.60 -5.86 15.95
C SER A 128 0.23 -5.18 16.17
N ASN A 129 -0.75 -5.91 16.70
CA ASN A 129 -2.13 -5.46 16.91
C ASN A 129 -2.91 -5.10 15.63
N ARG A 130 -2.41 -5.49 14.46
CA ARG A 130 -3.08 -5.32 13.17
C ARG A 130 -3.39 -6.64 12.51
N LEU A 131 -4.49 -6.69 11.80
CA LEU A 131 -4.88 -7.82 10.97
C LEU A 131 -4.22 -7.70 9.60
N TRP A 132 -3.43 -8.71 9.23
CA TRP A 132 -2.70 -8.75 7.97
C TRP A 132 -3.20 -9.88 7.07
N HIS A 133 -3.40 -9.54 5.81
CA HIS A 133 -3.72 -10.50 4.76
C HIS A 133 -2.75 -10.32 3.58
N PRO A 134 -2.38 -11.38 2.84
CA PRO A 134 -1.47 -11.28 1.70
C PRO A 134 -1.89 -10.25 0.65
N LEU A 135 -3.18 -10.06 0.39
CA LEU A 135 -3.71 -9.08 -0.54
C LEU A 135 -3.39 -7.62 -0.14
N GLN A 136 -3.21 -7.32 1.14
CA GLN A 136 -2.84 -5.97 1.59
C GLN A 136 -1.43 -5.54 1.15
N ARG A 137 -0.57 -6.49 0.73
CA ARG A 137 0.78 -6.22 0.21
C ARG A 137 0.78 -5.65 -1.20
N TYR A 138 -0.33 -5.82 -1.92
CA TYR A 138 -0.45 -5.26 -3.26
C TYR A 138 -0.60 -3.74 -3.21
N ARG A 139 -0.12 -3.04 -4.25
CA ARG A 139 -0.42 -1.63 -4.43
C ARG A 139 -1.94 -1.41 -4.48
N LYS A 140 -2.40 -0.27 -3.95
CA LYS A 140 -3.83 0.05 -3.86
C LYS A 140 -4.56 -0.23 -5.17
N GLN A 141 -4.04 0.21 -6.31
CA GLN A 141 -4.65 0.02 -7.64
C GLN A 141 -4.92 -1.45 -7.97
N TYR A 142 -3.91 -2.32 -7.79
CA TYR A 142 -4.04 -3.75 -8.09
C TYR A 142 -4.96 -4.46 -7.10
N ARG A 143 -4.82 -4.13 -5.82
CA ARG A 143 -5.70 -4.69 -4.79
C ARG A 143 -7.15 -4.30 -5.05
N THR A 144 -7.43 -3.02 -5.33
CA THR A 144 -8.76 -2.53 -5.67
C THR A 144 -9.34 -3.27 -6.87
N GLN A 145 -8.53 -3.49 -7.93
CA GLN A 145 -8.98 -4.24 -9.11
C GLN A 145 -9.34 -5.68 -8.74
N ILE A 146 -8.44 -6.40 -8.04
CA ILE A 146 -8.69 -7.79 -7.62
C ILE A 146 -9.98 -7.87 -6.78
N LEU A 147 -10.15 -7.00 -5.80
CA LEU A 147 -11.33 -6.97 -4.94
C LEU A 147 -12.59 -6.64 -5.75
N SER A 148 -12.53 -5.68 -6.68
CA SER A 148 -13.67 -5.30 -7.53
C SER A 148 -14.09 -6.43 -8.46
N ASP A 149 -13.14 -7.19 -9.02
CA ASP A 149 -13.42 -8.33 -9.89
C ASP A 149 -14.21 -9.44 -9.16
N HIS A 150 -14.11 -9.51 -7.84
CA HIS A 150 -14.87 -10.43 -6.98
C HIS A 150 -16.06 -9.77 -6.26
N GLY A 151 -16.43 -8.56 -6.68
CA GLY A 151 -17.64 -7.87 -6.21
C GLY A 151 -17.46 -6.97 -4.99
N TYR A 152 -16.25 -6.79 -4.46
CA TYR A 152 -15.96 -5.85 -3.37
C TYR A 152 -15.70 -4.45 -3.95
N ILE A 153 -16.77 -3.77 -4.39
CA ILE A 153 -16.68 -2.51 -5.14
C ILE A 153 -16.83 -1.26 -4.27
N HIS A 154 -17.24 -1.42 -3.03
CA HIS A 154 -17.44 -0.32 -2.09
C HIS A 154 -16.24 -0.24 -1.14
N ASP A 155 -15.38 0.77 -1.33
CA ASP A 155 -14.13 0.97 -0.57
C ASP A 155 -14.33 2.08 0.45
N TYR A 156 -14.09 1.77 1.71
CA TYR A 156 -14.22 2.67 2.86
C TYR A 156 -12.87 2.79 3.57
N ASP A 157 -12.55 4.01 4.01
CA ASP A 157 -11.34 4.33 4.77
C ASP A 157 -11.69 5.28 5.91
N ILE A 158 -11.11 5.11 7.09
CA ILE A 158 -11.34 6.03 8.21
C ILE A 158 -10.56 7.32 7.95
N GLU A 159 -11.27 8.42 7.89
CA GLU A 159 -10.69 9.73 7.64
C GLU A 159 -9.74 10.14 8.75
N CYS A 160 -8.48 10.45 8.41
CA CYS A 160 -7.47 10.85 9.39
C CYS A 160 -7.39 9.92 10.60
N CYS A 161 -7.41 8.61 10.42
CA CYS A 161 -7.56 7.62 11.48
C CYS A 161 -6.64 7.89 12.69
N ALA A 162 -5.32 7.91 12.50
CA ALA A 162 -4.37 8.10 13.59
C ALA A 162 -4.54 9.44 14.33
N PRO A 163 -4.59 10.62 13.65
CA PRO A 163 -4.85 11.89 14.32
C PRO A 163 -6.15 11.91 15.10
N THR A 164 -7.24 11.41 14.50
CA THR A 164 -8.57 11.40 15.12
C THR A 164 -8.60 10.58 16.39
N LEU A 165 -8.10 9.34 16.31
CA LEU A 165 -8.14 8.41 17.44
C LEU A 165 -7.23 8.85 18.59
N LEU A 166 -6.02 9.34 18.30
CA LEU A 166 -5.10 9.81 19.33
C LEU A 166 -5.63 11.07 20.05
N TYR A 167 -6.24 12.00 19.30
CA TYR A 167 -6.85 13.20 19.88
C TYR A 167 -8.00 12.84 20.82
N GLN A 168 -8.95 12.04 20.34
CA GLN A 168 -10.09 11.62 21.17
C GLN A 168 -9.66 10.75 22.36
N TYR A 169 -8.64 9.92 22.19
CA TYR A 169 -8.10 9.14 23.30
C TYR A 169 -7.52 10.04 24.38
N ALA A 170 -6.76 11.07 24.02
CA ALA A 170 -6.28 12.04 25.00
C ALA A 170 -7.46 12.76 25.71
N GLN A 171 -8.53 13.10 24.99
CA GLN A 171 -9.75 13.66 25.59
C GLN A 171 -10.43 12.70 26.56
N HIS A 172 -10.53 11.41 26.23
CA HIS A 172 -11.05 10.37 27.14
C HIS A 172 -10.19 10.22 28.41
N LEU A 173 -8.92 10.58 28.32
CA LEU A 173 -8.00 10.60 29.47
C LEU A 173 -8.00 11.94 30.25
N GLY A 174 -8.92 12.82 29.94
CA GLY A 174 -9.15 14.08 30.67
C GLY A 174 -8.48 15.31 30.06
N MET A 175 -8.02 15.24 28.80
CA MET A 175 -7.55 16.44 28.09
C MET A 175 -8.75 17.31 27.68
N ASP A 176 -8.77 18.54 28.13
CA ASP A 176 -9.79 19.54 27.82
C ASP A 176 -9.27 20.73 26.98
N GLU A 177 -7.97 20.75 26.68
CA GLU A 177 -7.38 21.81 25.89
C GLU A 177 -7.84 21.76 24.43
N TYR A 178 -8.12 22.95 23.86
CA TYR A 178 -8.39 23.09 22.44
C TYR A 178 -7.09 23.14 21.64
N LEU A 179 -6.82 22.11 20.87
CA LEU A 179 -5.62 21.98 20.06
C LEU A 179 -5.85 22.56 18.67
N PHE A 180 -5.41 23.81 18.47
CA PHE A 180 -5.75 24.61 17.29
C PHE A 180 -5.30 23.96 15.97
N ALA A 181 -4.01 23.66 15.82
CA ALA A 181 -3.49 23.13 14.56
C ALA A 181 -3.98 21.71 14.28
N LEU A 182 -4.17 20.90 15.33
CA LEU A 182 -4.71 19.55 15.19
C LEU A 182 -6.18 19.59 14.73
N ASN A 183 -7.00 20.43 15.33
CA ASN A 183 -8.40 20.61 14.93
C ASN A 183 -8.50 21.19 13.51
N GLU A 184 -7.64 22.12 13.13
CA GLU A 184 -7.59 22.66 11.77
C GLU A 184 -7.22 21.55 10.76
N TYR A 185 -6.25 20.71 11.08
CA TYR A 185 -5.88 19.57 10.24
C TYR A 185 -7.02 18.56 10.08
N LEU A 186 -7.73 18.23 11.17
CA LEU A 186 -8.88 17.32 11.13
C LEU A 186 -10.06 17.89 10.33
N ARG A 187 -10.20 19.24 10.30
CA ARG A 187 -11.24 19.92 9.54
C ARG A 187 -10.93 20.01 8.05
N ASP A 188 -9.68 20.34 7.68
CA ASP A 188 -9.29 20.59 6.29
C ASP A 188 -7.88 20.10 5.96
N ARG A 189 -7.70 18.80 6.10
CA ARG A 189 -6.41 18.14 5.80
C ARG A 189 -5.97 18.28 4.35
N THR A 190 -6.94 18.38 3.43
CA THR A 190 -6.63 18.45 1.98
C THR A 190 -5.91 19.73 1.67
N ARG A 191 -6.44 20.86 2.11
CA ARG A 191 -5.79 22.18 1.95
C ARG A 191 -4.41 22.19 2.61
N ILE A 192 -4.32 21.75 3.87
CA ILE A 192 -3.05 21.76 4.61
C ILE A 192 -1.98 20.90 3.92
N ARG A 193 -2.36 19.73 3.40
CA ARG A 193 -1.41 18.89 2.65
C ARG A 193 -1.00 19.51 1.32
N GLN A 194 -1.92 20.18 0.63
CA GLN A 194 -1.64 20.89 -0.62
C GLN A 194 -0.69 22.07 -0.36
N ASP A 195 -0.98 22.91 0.64
CA ASP A 195 -0.14 24.05 1.01
C ASP A 195 1.28 23.61 1.37
N LEU A 196 1.39 22.53 2.18
CA LEU A 196 2.67 21.97 2.57
C LEU A 196 3.43 21.37 1.37
N ALA A 197 2.75 20.64 0.48
CA ALA A 197 3.33 20.07 -0.71
C ALA A 197 3.84 21.16 -1.66
N GLN A 198 3.06 22.21 -1.85
CA GLN A 198 3.44 23.36 -2.66
C GLN A 198 4.69 24.07 -2.09
N GLY A 199 4.72 24.36 -0.79
CA GLY A 199 5.88 25.00 -0.16
C GLY A 199 7.14 24.14 -0.15
N LEU A 200 7.01 22.82 -0.25
CA LEU A 200 8.13 21.89 -0.36
C LEU A 200 8.49 21.54 -1.82
N GLU A 201 7.69 21.96 -2.80
CA GLU A 201 7.79 21.54 -4.19
C GLU A 201 7.81 20.00 -4.32
N LEU A 202 6.85 19.35 -3.65
CA LEU A 202 6.71 17.90 -3.60
C LEU A 202 5.27 17.48 -3.92
N GLU A 203 5.10 16.19 -4.17
CA GLU A 203 3.78 15.57 -4.30
C GLU A 203 3.00 15.59 -2.96
N ILE A 204 1.67 15.70 -3.03
CA ILE A 204 0.78 15.68 -1.85
C ILE A 204 0.99 14.43 -0.98
N GLY A 205 1.37 13.31 -1.60
CA GLY A 205 1.73 12.08 -0.91
C GLY A 205 2.87 12.25 0.08
N ALA A 206 3.91 13.00 -0.27
CA ALA A 206 5.03 13.29 0.62
C ALA A 206 4.60 14.15 1.82
N ALA A 207 3.75 15.16 1.59
CA ALA A 207 3.19 15.97 2.68
C ALA A 207 2.35 15.11 3.65
N LYS A 208 1.54 14.17 3.13
CA LYS A 208 0.82 13.20 3.95
C LYS A 208 1.78 12.35 4.79
N GLU A 209 2.86 11.84 4.20
CA GLU A 209 3.85 11.02 4.90
C GLU A 209 4.57 11.79 6.00
N ILE A 210 4.96 13.05 5.74
CA ILE A 210 5.58 13.94 6.73
C ILE A 210 4.66 14.13 7.94
N ILE A 211 3.40 14.50 7.72
CA ILE A 211 2.43 14.71 8.80
C ILE A 211 2.21 13.40 9.58
N THR A 212 2.05 12.28 8.88
CA THR A 212 1.90 10.95 9.51
C THR A 212 3.12 10.59 10.37
N ALA A 213 4.33 10.88 9.89
CA ALA A 213 5.56 10.66 10.65
C ALA A 213 5.62 11.53 11.92
N LEU A 214 5.13 12.77 11.88
CA LEU A 214 5.04 13.63 13.06
C LEU A 214 4.13 13.03 14.14
N PHE A 215 2.97 12.48 13.77
CA PHE A 215 2.09 11.76 14.71
C PHE A 215 2.76 10.54 15.32
N ALA A 216 3.62 9.86 14.58
CA ALA A 216 4.46 8.78 15.07
C ALA A 216 5.61 9.24 15.99
N GLY A 217 5.79 10.54 16.15
CA GLY A 217 6.85 11.13 16.96
C GLY A 217 8.18 11.33 16.22
N ALA A 218 8.16 11.32 14.88
CA ALA A 218 9.35 11.65 14.09
C ALA A 218 9.80 13.09 14.36
N ARG A 219 11.11 13.29 14.36
CA ARG A 219 11.72 14.61 14.55
C ARG A 219 12.01 15.23 13.17
N ILE A 220 11.76 16.53 13.03
CA ILE A 220 12.25 17.31 11.89
C ILE A 220 13.75 17.58 12.14
N ALA A 221 14.60 16.65 11.72
CA ALA A 221 16.03 16.70 11.96
C ALA A 221 16.82 16.39 10.69
N ASN A 222 17.96 17.05 10.51
CA ASN A 222 18.88 16.78 9.41
C ASN A 222 19.76 15.58 9.77
N HIS A 223 19.18 14.41 9.91
CA HIS A 223 19.86 13.18 10.30
C HIS A 223 19.23 11.97 9.59
N LYS A 224 20.05 11.11 9.02
CA LYS A 224 19.65 9.94 8.20
C LYS A 224 18.73 8.93 8.91
N ASP A 225 18.72 8.92 10.24
CA ASP A 225 17.84 8.06 11.01
C ASP A 225 16.45 8.70 11.28
N SER A 226 16.21 9.91 10.75
CA SER A 226 14.90 10.57 10.80
C SER A 226 14.05 10.15 9.59
N ASP A 227 12.84 9.66 9.84
CA ASP A 227 11.88 9.34 8.77
C ASP A 227 11.64 10.55 7.85
N ILE A 228 11.54 11.76 8.42
CA ILE A 228 11.34 12.99 7.64
C ILE A 228 12.54 13.31 6.76
N TYR A 229 13.78 13.09 7.25
CA TYR A 229 14.99 13.22 6.44
C TYR A 229 14.93 12.28 5.22
N ASN A 230 14.49 11.05 5.43
CA ASN A 230 14.39 10.06 4.36
C ASN A 230 13.28 10.38 3.36
N ILE A 231 12.12 10.86 3.82
CA ILE A 231 11.02 11.33 2.95
C ILE A 231 11.50 12.47 2.05
N LEU A 232 12.33 13.38 2.60
CA LEU A 232 12.87 14.53 1.88
C LEU A 232 14.17 14.21 1.13
N ASN A 233 14.64 12.94 1.08
CA ASN A 233 15.91 12.53 0.46
C ASN A 233 17.13 13.34 0.97
N GLY A 234 17.13 13.76 2.22
CA GLY A 234 18.20 14.52 2.83
C GLY A 234 18.31 15.97 2.41
N ASP A 235 17.29 16.52 1.74
CA ASP A 235 17.26 17.91 1.30
C ASP A 235 17.23 18.86 2.51
N ARG A 236 18.34 19.55 2.74
CA ARG A 236 18.51 20.45 3.89
C ARG A 236 17.62 21.68 3.82
N ALA A 237 17.41 22.24 2.63
CA ALA A 237 16.58 23.42 2.47
C ALA A 237 15.12 23.13 2.84
N ARG A 238 14.60 21.99 2.39
CA ARG A 238 13.26 21.52 2.73
C ARG A 238 13.12 21.19 4.22
N ILE A 239 14.15 20.60 4.84
CA ILE A 239 14.16 20.34 6.29
C ILE A 239 14.10 21.65 7.07
N GLU A 240 14.88 22.67 6.69
CA GLU A 240 14.85 23.99 7.35
C GLU A 240 13.50 24.69 7.13
N TYR A 241 12.92 24.59 5.92
CA TYR A 241 11.55 25.05 5.67
C TYR A 241 10.55 24.44 6.66
N LEU A 242 10.57 23.10 6.84
CA LEU A 242 9.68 22.42 7.79
C LEU A 242 9.88 22.87 9.24
N LYS A 243 11.13 23.15 9.65
CA LYS A 243 11.43 23.64 11.01
C LYS A 243 10.82 25.01 11.27
N GLN A 244 10.78 25.87 10.25
CA GLN A 244 10.28 27.25 10.33
C GLN A 244 8.79 27.34 10.06
N HIS A 245 8.15 26.28 9.55
CA HIS A 245 6.75 26.27 9.18
C HIS A 245 5.84 26.39 10.43
N GLU A 246 5.18 27.52 10.59
CA GLU A 246 4.39 27.85 11.80
C GLU A 246 3.32 26.80 12.13
N PHE A 247 2.52 26.43 11.12
CA PHE A 247 1.49 25.40 11.30
C PHE A 247 2.07 24.07 11.81
N LEU A 248 3.17 23.57 11.22
CA LEU A 248 3.80 22.33 11.67
C LEU A 248 4.43 22.44 13.06
N THR A 249 4.94 23.62 13.39
CA THR A 249 5.46 23.91 14.72
C THR A 249 4.33 23.84 15.76
N GLN A 250 3.16 24.41 15.47
CA GLN A 250 2.01 24.33 16.35
C GLN A 250 1.43 22.91 16.39
N LEU A 251 1.28 22.23 15.23
CA LEU A 251 0.82 20.85 15.17
C LEU A 251 1.67 19.90 16.01
N ARG A 252 2.98 20.10 16.01
CA ARG A 252 3.90 19.32 16.87
C ARG A 252 3.67 19.55 18.35
N LYS A 253 3.38 20.79 18.74
CA LYS A 253 3.01 21.13 20.13
C LYS A 253 1.69 20.43 20.51
N ASP A 254 0.68 20.52 19.64
CA ASP A 254 -0.62 19.90 19.85
C ASP A 254 -0.48 18.38 19.99
N ILE A 255 0.32 17.73 19.11
CA ILE A 255 0.64 16.30 19.22
C ILE A 255 1.35 15.97 20.54
N ALA A 256 2.27 16.83 20.99
CA ALA A 256 2.97 16.64 22.27
C ALA A 256 1.99 16.66 23.45
N VAL A 257 1.05 17.62 23.47
CA VAL A 257 -0.01 17.69 24.49
C VAL A 257 -0.82 16.39 24.52
N CYS A 258 -1.28 15.87 23.38
CA CYS A 258 -1.97 14.56 23.37
C CYS A 258 -1.12 13.48 24.05
N TRP A 259 0.18 13.42 23.74
CA TRP A 259 1.08 12.42 24.35
C TRP A 259 1.38 12.65 25.82
N GLU A 260 1.27 13.86 26.34
CA GLU A 260 1.37 14.15 27.78
C GLU A 260 0.24 13.48 28.56
N TYR A 261 -0.99 13.48 28.02
CA TYR A 261 -2.12 12.77 28.62
C TYR A 261 -2.05 11.24 28.42
N ILE A 262 -1.60 10.76 27.26
CA ILE A 262 -1.55 9.33 26.94
C ILE A 262 -0.39 8.62 27.66
N THR A 263 0.77 9.24 27.73
CA THR A 263 2.02 8.64 28.24
C THR A 263 1.91 8.08 29.67
N PRO A 264 1.23 8.71 30.64
CA PRO A 264 1.08 8.16 31.99
C PRO A 264 0.35 6.81 32.04
N HIS A 265 -0.51 6.55 31.06
CA HIS A 265 -1.30 5.31 30.97
C HIS A 265 -0.58 4.19 30.22
N MET A 266 0.61 4.46 29.67
CA MET A 266 1.40 3.47 28.95
C MET A 266 2.30 2.66 29.89
N SER A 267 2.42 1.36 29.64
CA SER A 267 3.38 0.52 30.34
C SER A 267 4.82 0.98 30.08
N ARG A 268 5.54 1.33 31.14
CA ARG A 268 6.93 1.81 31.08
C ARG A 268 7.86 0.90 31.83
N ARG A 269 8.98 0.56 31.21
CA ARG A 269 10.06 -0.19 31.87
C ARG A 269 10.98 0.76 32.60
N ARG A 270 11.60 0.27 33.69
CA ARG A 270 12.68 0.95 34.41
C ARG A 270 14.01 0.30 34.06
N LYS A 271 15.07 1.10 33.99
CA LYS A 271 16.42 0.55 33.91
C LYS A 271 16.78 -0.15 35.23
N SER A 272 17.33 -1.35 35.09
CA SER A 272 17.71 -2.18 36.28
C SER A 272 18.79 -1.54 37.15
N ASP A 273 19.71 -0.80 36.53
CA ASP A 273 20.87 -0.17 37.17
C ASP A 273 20.55 1.16 37.87
N THR A 274 19.64 1.95 37.33
CA THR A 274 19.37 3.31 37.83
C THR A 274 17.94 3.53 38.29
N ASN A 275 17.08 2.52 38.16
CA ASN A 275 15.63 2.61 38.40
C ASN A 275 14.93 3.75 37.65
N ARG A 276 15.58 4.39 36.65
CA ARG A 276 15.03 5.44 35.83
C ARG A 276 14.04 4.88 34.82
N LEU A 277 12.96 5.61 34.59
CA LEU A 277 12.00 5.27 33.52
C LEU A 277 12.68 5.37 32.17
N ILE A 278 12.53 4.32 31.36
CA ILE A 278 12.99 4.31 29.97
C ILE A 278 12.04 5.20 29.17
N PRO A 279 12.54 6.12 28.32
CA PRO A 279 11.70 6.93 27.44
C PRO A 279 10.83 6.06 26.53
N ILE A 280 9.61 6.49 26.28
CA ILE A 280 8.69 5.82 25.37
C ILE A 280 9.22 5.95 23.95
N THR A 281 9.33 4.82 23.29
CA THR A 281 9.79 4.72 21.90
C THR A 281 8.65 5.01 20.92
N SER A 282 8.98 5.42 19.67
CA SER A 282 8.00 5.54 18.59
C SER A 282 7.23 4.25 18.38
N LYS A 283 7.87 3.08 18.49
CA LYS A 283 7.21 1.78 18.39
C LYS A 283 6.10 1.60 19.44
N GLN A 284 6.33 2.02 20.68
CA GLN A 284 5.31 1.94 21.73
C GLN A 284 4.15 2.90 21.45
N LYS A 285 4.43 4.11 20.93
CA LYS A 285 3.40 5.05 20.49
C LYS A 285 2.55 4.47 19.36
N TRP A 286 3.19 3.85 18.34
CA TRP A 286 2.48 3.16 17.29
C TRP A 286 1.59 2.02 17.80
N ASN A 287 2.05 1.26 18.80
CA ASN A 287 1.23 0.19 19.38
C ASN A 287 -0.07 0.74 19.99
N VAL A 288 -0.01 1.87 20.70
CA VAL A 288 -1.22 2.52 21.23
C VAL A 288 -2.19 2.86 20.09
N TYR A 289 -1.68 3.48 19.03
CA TYR A 289 -2.52 3.77 17.87
C TYR A 289 -3.12 2.50 17.25
N PHE A 290 -2.35 1.44 17.06
CA PHE A 290 -2.85 0.18 16.50
C PHE A 290 -3.90 -0.50 17.38
N GLU A 291 -3.81 -0.37 18.70
CA GLU A 291 -4.84 -0.85 19.63
C GLU A 291 -6.14 -0.06 19.46
N LEU A 292 -6.06 1.25 19.33
CA LEU A 292 -7.23 2.11 19.08
C LEU A 292 -7.86 1.84 17.69
N GLU A 293 -7.03 1.75 16.65
CA GLU A 293 -7.45 1.39 15.30
C GLU A 293 -8.18 0.03 15.30
N ARG A 294 -7.60 -0.97 15.97
CA ARG A 294 -8.19 -2.30 16.08
C ARG A 294 -9.52 -2.29 16.83
N LEU A 295 -9.65 -1.50 17.88
CA LEU A 295 -10.91 -1.35 18.61
C LEU A 295 -12.01 -0.86 17.67
N VAL A 296 -11.75 0.18 16.90
CA VAL A 296 -12.71 0.75 15.95
C VAL A 296 -13.01 -0.22 14.81
N ILE A 297 -11.99 -0.83 14.20
CA ILE A 297 -12.16 -1.80 13.10
C ILE A 297 -12.91 -3.05 13.56
N ASN A 298 -12.71 -3.53 14.79
CA ASN A 298 -13.50 -4.63 15.33
C ASN A 298 -14.99 -4.25 15.49
N SER A 299 -15.29 -3.02 15.89
CA SER A 299 -16.68 -2.53 15.94
C SER A 299 -17.29 -2.45 14.54
N VAL A 300 -16.55 -1.96 13.54
CA VAL A 300 -16.98 -2.00 12.13
C VAL A 300 -17.22 -3.43 11.67
N ARG A 301 -16.31 -4.34 11.97
CA ARG A 301 -16.43 -5.75 11.64
C ARG A 301 -17.73 -6.35 12.19
N THR A 302 -18.00 -6.16 13.50
CA THR A 302 -19.23 -6.65 14.13
C THR A 302 -20.47 -6.09 13.44
N TYR A 303 -20.47 -4.79 13.12
CA TYR A 303 -21.57 -4.16 12.36
C TYR A 303 -21.81 -4.83 11.01
N LEU A 304 -20.75 -5.13 10.26
CA LEU A 304 -20.82 -5.77 8.94
C LEU A 304 -21.29 -7.23 9.05
N ASP A 305 -20.78 -7.97 10.04
CA ASP A 305 -21.16 -9.36 10.31
C ASP A 305 -22.66 -9.48 10.65
N GLU A 306 -23.18 -8.61 11.53
CA GLU A 306 -24.61 -8.57 11.91
C GLU A 306 -25.54 -8.34 10.70
N ARG A 307 -25.03 -7.67 9.65
CA ARG A 307 -25.80 -7.35 8.43
C ARG A 307 -25.50 -8.30 7.27
N SER A 308 -24.72 -9.35 7.52
CA SER A 308 -24.31 -10.32 6.50
C SER A 308 -23.70 -9.65 5.27
N VAL A 309 -22.90 -8.62 5.48
CA VAL A 309 -22.13 -7.94 4.44
C VAL A 309 -20.84 -8.73 4.20
N ARG A 310 -20.51 -9.03 2.94
CA ARG A 310 -19.17 -9.57 2.62
C ARG A 310 -18.15 -8.42 2.57
N TYR A 311 -17.03 -8.56 3.24
CA TYR A 311 -16.03 -7.53 3.32
C TYR A 311 -14.61 -8.08 3.33
N PHE A 312 -13.66 -7.26 2.91
CA PHE A 312 -12.22 -7.45 3.06
C PHE A 312 -11.67 -6.33 3.92
N LEU A 313 -11.11 -6.66 5.10
CA LEU A 313 -10.51 -5.67 5.99
C LEU A 313 -9.15 -5.20 5.48
N MET A 314 -8.93 -3.92 5.61
CA MET A 314 -7.62 -3.26 5.53
C MET A 314 -7.27 -2.74 6.92
N HIS A 315 -6.16 -1.99 7.07
CA HIS A 315 -5.74 -1.55 8.40
C HIS A 315 -6.77 -0.60 9.04
N ASP A 316 -7.02 0.52 8.37
CA ASP A 316 -7.93 1.58 8.77
C ASP A 316 -9.12 1.73 7.81
N GLY A 317 -9.42 0.67 7.05
CA GLY A 317 -10.51 0.66 6.08
C GLY A 317 -10.97 -0.75 5.74
N TRP A 318 -11.91 -0.84 4.82
CA TRP A 318 -12.43 -2.11 4.27
C TRP A 318 -13.03 -1.91 2.89
N ALA A 319 -13.06 -2.99 2.11
CA ALA A 319 -13.84 -3.06 0.89
C ALA A 319 -15.01 -4.04 1.10
N CYS A 320 -16.19 -3.75 0.56
CA CYS A 320 -17.37 -4.61 0.73
C CYS A 320 -18.20 -4.73 -0.55
N ASP A 321 -19.15 -5.67 -0.53
CA ASP A 321 -19.99 -6.05 -1.67
C ASP A 321 -21.19 -5.12 -1.89
N ARG A 322 -21.52 -4.29 -0.91
CA ARG A 322 -22.66 -3.36 -0.97
C ARG A 322 -22.38 -2.05 -0.27
N GLU A 323 -23.15 -1.05 -0.62
CA GLU A 323 -23.09 0.25 0.03
C GLU A 323 -23.62 0.17 1.46
N ILE A 324 -22.91 0.85 2.38
CA ILE A 324 -23.23 0.89 3.80
C ILE A 324 -23.78 2.26 4.17
N ASP A 325 -24.81 2.28 5.01
CA ASP A 325 -25.27 3.53 5.62
C ASP A 325 -24.20 4.06 6.58
N GLN A 326 -23.51 5.10 6.15
CA GLN A 326 -22.42 5.69 6.91
C GLN A 326 -22.90 6.37 8.20
N ILE A 327 -24.15 6.85 8.26
CA ILE A 327 -24.69 7.51 9.45
C ILE A 327 -24.95 6.43 10.51
N GLU A 328 -25.58 5.35 10.11
CA GLU A 328 -25.83 4.22 11.01
C GLU A 328 -24.53 3.62 11.52
N LEU A 329 -23.56 3.39 10.63
CA LEU A 329 -22.24 2.84 11.01
C LEU A 329 -21.48 3.78 11.97
N LYS A 330 -21.49 5.09 11.74
CA LYS A 330 -20.87 6.08 12.66
C LYS A 330 -21.49 6.00 14.05
N ASN A 331 -22.82 5.96 14.14
CA ASN A 331 -23.52 5.84 15.40
C ASN A 331 -23.23 4.51 16.10
N TYR A 332 -23.18 3.42 15.33
CA TYR A 332 -22.81 2.11 15.85
C TYR A 332 -21.41 2.11 16.46
N VAL A 333 -20.40 2.58 15.73
CA VAL A 333 -19.02 2.67 16.21
C VAL A 333 -18.93 3.56 17.43
N ARG A 334 -19.55 4.74 17.40
CA ARG A 334 -19.56 5.66 18.57
C ARG A 334 -20.14 5.00 19.81
N ASN A 335 -21.27 4.30 19.68
CA ASN A 335 -21.94 3.66 20.81
C ASN A 335 -21.11 2.50 21.40
N HIS A 336 -20.34 1.78 20.59
CA HIS A 336 -19.54 0.64 21.03
C HIS A 336 -18.12 0.98 21.48
N THR A 337 -17.58 2.08 20.99
CA THR A 337 -16.16 2.43 21.23
C THR A 337 -15.97 3.78 21.90
N GLY A 338 -16.97 4.65 21.89
CA GLY A 338 -16.86 6.03 22.33
C GLY A 338 -16.17 6.96 21.31
N TYR A 339 -15.67 6.44 20.17
CA TYR A 339 -14.96 7.23 19.17
C TYR A 339 -15.89 7.74 18.08
N GLU A 340 -15.78 9.03 17.77
CA GLU A 340 -16.44 9.66 16.63
C GLU A 340 -15.52 9.61 15.41
N ILE A 341 -15.93 8.91 14.36
CA ILE A 341 -15.14 8.73 13.15
C ILE A 341 -15.89 9.23 11.92
N LYS A 342 -15.12 9.62 10.90
CA LYS A 342 -15.62 9.92 9.57
C LYS A 342 -15.06 8.91 8.58
N PHE A 343 -15.82 8.62 7.54
CA PHE A 343 -15.40 7.70 6.48
C PHE A 343 -15.21 8.43 5.16
N GLU A 344 -14.14 8.08 4.45
CA GLU A 344 -14.04 8.29 3.02
C GLU A 344 -14.68 7.10 2.33
N TYR A 345 -15.51 7.37 1.34
CA TYR A 345 -16.17 6.35 0.54
C TYR A 345 -15.81 6.52 -0.93
N THR A 346 -15.43 5.43 -1.57
CA THR A 346 -15.18 5.36 -3.01
C THR A 346 -15.90 4.16 -3.59
N LYS A 347 -16.75 4.39 -4.60
CA LYS A 347 -17.32 3.32 -5.38
C LYS A 347 -16.42 3.02 -6.57
N ASN A 348 -15.86 1.83 -6.61
CA ASN A 348 -14.97 1.37 -7.66
C ASN A 348 -15.77 0.83 -8.85
N ASN A 349 -16.43 1.73 -9.59
CA ASN A 349 -17.25 1.38 -10.77
C ASN A 349 -16.40 1.14 -12.03
N ASN A 350 -15.14 1.54 -12.05
CA ASN A 350 -14.27 1.40 -13.20
C ASN A 350 -13.65 0.00 -13.21
N ILE A 351 -14.39 -0.95 -13.76
CA ILE A 351 -13.78 -2.14 -14.34
C ILE A 351 -12.99 -1.65 -15.56
N GLN A 352 -11.79 -1.10 -15.36
CA GLN A 352 -10.80 -1.13 -16.41
C GLN A 352 -10.46 -2.60 -16.60
N LEU A 353 -11.15 -3.24 -17.53
CA LEU A 353 -10.79 -4.57 -18.02
C LEU A 353 -9.37 -4.45 -18.58
N TYR A 354 -8.38 -4.66 -17.76
CA TYR A 354 -7.07 -5.01 -18.29
C TYR A 354 -7.27 -6.34 -18.98
N PRO A 355 -7.01 -6.45 -20.29
CA PRO A 355 -7.21 -7.69 -20.99
C PRO A 355 -6.36 -8.78 -20.33
N ILE A 356 -7.01 -9.77 -19.74
CA ILE A 356 -6.35 -10.99 -19.29
C ILE A 356 -5.98 -11.74 -20.56
N VAL A 357 -4.72 -11.64 -20.99
CA VAL A 357 -4.22 -12.46 -22.09
C VAL A 357 -3.98 -13.86 -21.56
N VAL A 358 -4.95 -14.71 -21.74
CA VAL A 358 -4.78 -16.15 -21.56
C VAL A 358 -4.00 -16.68 -22.76
N ASP A 359 -2.76 -17.09 -22.59
CA ASP A 359 -1.98 -17.77 -23.61
C ASP A 359 -2.53 -19.21 -23.79
N LEU A 360 -3.54 -19.32 -24.66
CA LEU A 360 -4.21 -20.59 -24.96
C LEU A 360 -3.24 -21.64 -25.54
N ASN A 361 -2.09 -21.23 -26.08
CA ASN A 361 -1.10 -22.18 -26.59
C ASN A 361 -0.35 -22.91 -25.48
N LYS A 362 -0.21 -22.30 -24.28
CA LYS A 362 0.35 -23.00 -23.11
C LYS A 362 -0.64 -23.98 -22.47
N ILE A 363 -1.93 -23.76 -22.66
CA ILE A 363 -2.98 -24.62 -22.12
C ILE A 363 -3.09 -25.90 -22.97
N LYS A 364 -2.95 -25.80 -24.29
CA LYS A 364 -3.04 -26.95 -25.22
C LYS A 364 -1.90 -27.95 -25.07
N SER A 365 -0.73 -27.54 -24.54
CA SER A 365 0.45 -28.44 -24.51
C SER A 365 0.54 -29.36 -23.29
N LYS A 366 -0.36 -29.27 -22.32
CA LYS A 366 -0.21 -30.02 -21.05
C LYS A 366 -1.32 -30.99 -20.65
N ASN A 367 -2.54 -30.92 -21.21
CA ASN A 367 -3.56 -31.93 -20.88
C ASN A 367 -4.74 -31.93 -21.87
N ASN A 368 -5.17 -33.08 -22.33
CA ASN A 368 -6.36 -33.29 -23.18
C ASN A 368 -7.71 -33.11 -22.45
N ASN A 369 -7.73 -32.67 -21.20
CA ASN A 369 -8.94 -32.39 -20.43
C ASN A 369 -8.88 -30.97 -19.90
N ILE A 370 -9.28 -29.99 -20.74
CA ILE A 370 -9.40 -28.59 -20.31
C ILE A 370 -10.80 -28.40 -19.74
N GLN A 371 -10.91 -28.38 -18.43
CA GLN A 371 -12.02 -27.75 -17.75
C GLN A 371 -11.76 -26.24 -17.73
N LEU A 372 -12.49 -25.48 -18.57
CA LEU A 372 -12.46 -24.03 -18.51
C LEU A 372 -12.99 -23.57 -17.15
N TYR A 373 -12.20 -22.82 -16.43
CA TYR A 373 -12.62 -22.28 -15.13
C TYR A 373 -13.88 -21.42 -15.27
N PRO A 374 -14.79 -21.43 -14.31
CA PRO A 374 -16.05 -20.68 -14.32
C PRO A 374 -15.89 -19.19 -14.61
N SER A 375 -14.75 -18.58 -14.25
CA SER A 375 -14.41 -17.18 -14.53
C SER A 375 -14.41 -16.83 -16.02
N VAL A 376 -14.00 -17.72 -16.90
CA VAL A 376 -13.99 -17.50 -18.36
C VAL A 376 -15.41 -17.57 -18.92
N LEU A 377 -16.24 -18.48 -18.38
CA LEU A 377 -17.67 -18.58 -18.75
C LEU A 377 -18.46 -17.33 -18.28
N HIS A 378 -18.13 -16.81 -17.12
CA HIS A 378 -18.76 -15.61 -16.56
C HIS A 378 -18.47 -14.35 -17.40
N LEU A 379 -17.27 -14.25 -17.96
CA LEU A 379 -16.92 -13.19 -18.90
C LEU A 379 -17.75 -13.26 -20.19
N LYS A 380 -17.99 -14.45 -20.72
CA LYS A 380 -18.79 -14.62 -21.94
C LYS A 380 -20.23 -14.14 -21.75
N ASN A 381 -20.84 -14.48 -20.62
CA ASN A 381 -22.21 -14.07 -20.27
C ASN A 381 -22.29 -12.56 -19.97
N LYS A 382 -21.25 -11.96 -19.39
CA LYS A 382 -21.17 -10.51 -19.18
C LYS A 382 -21.02 -9.72 -20.48
N PHE A 383 -20.33 -10.27 -21.48
CA PHE A 383 -20.18 -9.65 -22.81
C PHE A 383 -21.51 -9.56 -23.59
N GLU A 384 -22.39 -10.54 -23.44
CA GLU A 384 -23.71 -10.52 -24.07
C GLU A 384 -24.64 -9.51 -23.39
N TYR A 385 -24.50 -9.30 -22.08
CA TYR A 385 -25.34 -8.35 -21.33
C TYR A 385 -24.97 -6.87 -21.52
N THR A 386 -23.69 -6.58 -21.85
CA THR A 386 -23.22 -5.19 -22.04
C THR A 386 -23.49 -4.63 -23.43
N LYS A 387 -23.88 -5.44 -24.40
CA LYS A 387 -24.30 -4.96 -25.73
C LYS A 387 -25.52 -4.03 -25.69
N SER A 388 -26.28 -4.05 -24.60
CA SER A 388 -27.51 -3.24 -24.44
C SER A 388 -27.28 -1.84 -23.85
N ASN A 389 -26.09 -1.48 -23.36
CA ASN A 389 -25.88 -0.26 -22.57
C ASN A 389 -24.72 0.62 -23.11
N ASN A 390 -24.72 0.98 -24.39
CA ASN A 390 -23.85 2.04 -24.99
C ASN A 390 -22.42 2.20 -24.39
N ILE A 391 -21.77 1.10 -24.06
CA ILE A 391 -20.37 1.11 -23.62
C ILE A 391 -19.50 0.90 -24.86
N GLN A 392 -18.65 1.88 -25.16
CA GLN A 392 -17.70 1.81 -26.27
C GLN A 392 -16.62 0.75 -25.92
N LEU A 393 -16.80 -0.46 -26.46
CA LEU A 393 -15.85 -1.56 -26.33
C LEU A 393 -14.85 -1.49 -27.47
N TYR A 394 -13.57 -1.42 -27.18
CA TYR A 394 -12.53 -1.64 -28.18
C TYR A 394 -12.46 -3.11 -28.55
N PRO A 395 -12.37 -3.47 -29.85
CA PRO A 395 -12.40 -4.86 -30.27
C PRO A 395 -11.17 -5.63 -29.76
N ILE A 396 -11.43 -6.77 -29.16
CA ILE A 396 -10.39 -7.76 -28.84
C ILE A 396 -10.09 -8.49 -30.15
N VAL A 397 -8.94 -8.20 -30.77
CA VAL A 397 -8.49 -8.91 -31.96
C VAL A 397 -7.90 -10.24 -31.54
N TYR A 398 -8.57 -11.34 -31.87
CA TYR A 398 -8.01 -12.69 -31.77
C TYR A 398 -7.24 -12.96 -33.05
N ASP A 399 -5.92 -13.02 -32.99
CA ASP A 399 -5.12 -13.54 -34.11
C ASP A 399 -5.10 -15.08 -34.00
N LEU A 400 -6.07 -15.70 -34.64
CA LEU A 400 -6.11 -17.16 -34.86
C LEU A 400 -5.28 -17.47 -36.10
N LYS A 401 -3.98 -17.54 -35.97
CA LYS A 401 -3.17 -18.20 -37.01
C LYS A 401 -3.17 -19.70 -36.79
N ASN A 402 -3.64 -20.38 -37.82
CA ASN A 402 -3.71 -21.84 -38.02
C ASN A 402 -2.39 -22.54 -37.71
#